data_830c5629dff1a103ee1c8d602a539225
#
_entry.id   830c5629dff1a103ee1c8d602a539225
#
_cell.length_a   1.000
_cell.length_b   1.000
_cell.length_c   1.000
_cell.angle_alpha   90.00
_cell.angle_beta   90.00
_cell.angle_gamma   90.00
#
_symmetry.space_group_name_H-M   'P 1'
#
loop_
_entity.id
_entity.type
_entity.pdbx_description
1 polymer ?
#
loop_
_entity_poly.entity_id
_entity_poly.type
_entity_poly.pdbx_seq_one_letter_code
_entity_poly.pdbx_strand_id
1 'polypeptide(L)'
;MKFKFFLPFAFLLTMFLAACGGGDGPTLGSFPAISKNEGDAAFTLTAPSSKGPGEFSYTSSNPEVATITGNTVTIVGPGTTTITANQAAVGSYNASSTSALLTVAARACIAPATRQNNTCIAPATSATAVTFGGRTWAPVTFPATYANANSYCETTTINGVKGWRLPAEIELSDLYNSGAIAGHGWTLSRTWTSTAGALPAQRKTVRLENGTVSDDAETDSSYVACVM
;
A
#
# COMPACT_ATOMS: atom_id res chain seq x y z
N MET A 1 8.82 89.82 14.64
CA MET A 1 8.21 88.57 14.18
C MET A 1 9.11 88.02 13.10
N LYS A 2 9.83 86.91 13.38
CA LYS A 2 10.75 86.28 12.44
C LYS A 2 10.12 85.00 11.89
N PHE A 3 9.71 85.03 10.64
CA PHE A 3 9.24 83.82 9.92
C PHE A 3 10.44 83.01 9.47
N LYS A 4 10.58 81.79 9.94
CA LYS A 4 11.55 80.80 9.45
C LYS A 4 10.90 79.97 8.33
N PHE A 5 11.43 80.17 7.13
CA PHE A 5 11.11 79.30 5.97
C PHE A 5 11.74 77.92 6.16
N PHE A 6 10.92 76.89 6.27
CA PHE A 6 11.36 75.54 6.19
C PHE A 6 11.24 75.04 4.72
N LEU A 7 12.36 74.73 4.11
CA LEU A 7 12.42 74.09 2.81
C LEU A 7 12.18 72.58 2.97
N PRO A 8 11.24 71.96 2.27
CA PRO A 8 11.16 70.51 2.27
C PRO A 8 12.21 69.91 1.36
N PHE A 9 13.08 69.09 1.92
CA PHE A 9 14.03 68.28 1.23
C PHE A 9 13.27 67.16 0.50
N ALA A 10 13.06 67.28 -0.81
CA ALA A 10 12.47 66.29 -1.66
C ALA A 10 13.47 65.12 -1.80
N PHE A 11 13.24 64.04 -1.04
CA PHE A 11 13.96 62.78 -1.18
C PHE A 11 13.46 62.10 -2.45
N LEU A 12 14.24 62.20 -3.52
CA LEU A 12 13.99 61.52 -4.78
C LEU A 12 14.27 60.02 -4.57
N LEU A 13 13.24 59.26 -4.20
CA LEU A 13 13.30 57.80 -4.10
C LEU A 13 13.27 57.23 -5.55
N THR A 14 14.46 57.03 -6.12
CA THR A 14 14.58 56.25 -7.34
C THR A 14 14.18 54.80 -7.08
N MET A 15 12.95 54.48 -7.41
CA MET A 15 12.50 53.12 -7.49
C MET A 15 13.29 52.44 -8.62
N PHE A 16 14.27 51.62 -8.24
CA PHE A 16 14.79 50.58 -9.12
C PHE A 16 13.67 49.58 -9.32
N LEU A 17 12.89 49.73 -10.39
CA LEU A 17 12.16 48.61 -10.94
C LEU A 17 13.24 47.61 -11.45
N ALA A 18 13.58 46.65 -10.61
CA ALA A 18 14.15 45.40 -11.10
C ALA A 18 13.08 44.79 -12.02
N ALA A 19 13.26 45.01 -13.33
CA ALA A 19 12.56 44.22 -14.32
C ALA A 19 12.96 42.76 -14.08
N CYS A 20 12.12 42.05 -13.34
CA CYS A 20 12.15 40.61 -13.35
C CYS A 20 11.82 40.21 -14.78
N GLY A 21 12.84 39.96 -15.60
CA GLY A 21 12.70 39.38 -16.92
C GLY A 21 12.02 38.01 -16.72
N GLY A 22 10.69 37.99 -16.86
CA GLY A 22 9.93 36.77 -16.90
C GLY A 22 10.26 36.00 -18.17
N GLY A 23 11.37 35.28 -18.17
CA GLY A 23 11.57 34.23 -19.17
C GLY A 23 10.60 33.10 -18.80
N ASP A 24 9.88 32.58 -19.79
CA ASP A 24 9.10 31.35 -19.56
C ASP A 24 10.04 30.24 -19.10
N GLY A 25 9.55 29.40 -18.14
CA GLY A 25 10.30 28.23 -17.70
C GLY A 25 10.54 27.27 -18.88
N PRO A 26 11.51 26.34 -18.78
CA PRO A 26 11.76 25.38 -19.84
C PRO A 26 10.49 24.57 -20.12
N THR A 27 10.15 24.38 -21.39
CA THR A 27 9.09 23.48 -21.78
C THR A 27 9.47 22.07 -21.39
N LEU A 28 8.68 21.45 -20.51
CA LEU A 28 8.87 20.06 -20.12
C LEU A 28 8.21 19.13 -21.14
N GLY A 29 8.87 18.01 -21.40
CA GLY A 29 8.35 16.95 -22.25
C GLY A 29 7.19 16.18 -21.60
N SER A 30 6.75 15.15 -22.30
CA SER A 30 5.64 14.29 -21.81
C SER A 30 5.96 13.66 -20.45
N PHE A 31 5.00 13.74 -19.56
CA PHE A 31 4.98 12.98 -18.30
C PHE A 31 3.70 12.14 -18.31
N PRO A 32 3.79 10.89 -18.81
CA PRO A 32 2.60 10.10 -19.10
C PRO A 32 1.90 9.59 -17.83
N ALA A 33 0.59 9.34 -17.96
CA ALA A 33 -0.20 8.70 -16.92
C ALA A 33 0.36 7.29 -16.58
N ILE A 34 0.25 6.90 -15.33
CA ILE A 34 0.79 5.66 -14.77
C ILE A 34 -0.37 4.83 -14.23
N SER A 35 -0.39 3.54 -14.56
CA SER A 35 -1.36 2.59 -14.01
C SER A 35 -0.62 1.51 -13.23
N LYS A 36 -1.11 1.24 -12.02
CA LYS A 36 -0.58 0.25 -11.08
C LYS A 36 -1.72 -0.46 -10.38
N ASN A 37 -1.40 -1.56 -9.69
CA ASN A 37 -2.33 -2.27 -8.82
C ASN A 37 -1.92 -2.11 -7.36
N GLU A 38 -2.88 -2.18 -6.48
CA GLU A 38 -2.63 -2.27 -5.03
C GLU A 38 -1.74 -3.49 -4.72
N GLY A 39 -0.64 -3.25 -4.00
CA GLY A 39 0.36 -4.26 -3.69
C GLY A 39 1.49 -4.42 -4.70
N ASP A 40 1.49 -3.66 -5.80
CA ASP A 40 2.66 -3.62 -6.69
C ASP A 40 3.88 -3.05 -5.95
N ALA A 41 5.07 -3.53 -6.33
CA ALA A 41 6.32 -3.03 -5.78
C ALA A 41 6.53 -1.54 -6.06
N ALA A 42 7.30 -0.87 -5.20
CA ALA A 42 7.75 0.50 -5.43
C ALA A 42 8.48 0.61 -6.78
N PHE A 43 8.32 1.74 -7.46
CA PHE A 43 8.90 1.98 -8.76
C PHE A 43 9.52 3.38 -8.86
N THR A 44 10.44 3.57 -9.81
CA THR A 44 11.11 4.85 -10.04
C THR A 44 10.42 5.63 -11.14
N LEU A 45 10.33 6.96 -10.95
CA LEU A 45 9.87 7.90 -11.97
C LEU A 45 11.01 8.23 -12.93
N THR A 46 10.67 8.28 -14.21
CA THR A 46 11.56 8.85 -15.23
C THR A 46 11.24 10.33 -15.38
N ALA A 47 12.26 11.17 -15.25
CA ALA A 47 12.10 12.61 -15.40
C ALA A 47 11.59 12.96 -16.80
N PRO A 48 10.65 13.93 -16.93
CA PRO A 48 10.30 14.47 -18.22
C PRO A 48 11.54 15.11 -18.88
N SER A 49 11.61 15.08 -20.20
CA SER A 49 12.68 15.79 -20.91
C SER A 49 12.59 17.29 -20.67
N SER A 50 13.73 17.96 -20.54
CA SER A 50 13.83 19.40 -20.35
C SER A 50 15.06 19.94 -21.03
N LYS A 51 15.02 21.22 -21.44
CA LYS A 51 16.19 21.98 -21.89
C LYS A 51 16.89 22.70 -20.73
N GLY A 52 16.22 22.84 -19.58
CA GLY A 52 16.79 23.47 -18.38
C GLY A 52 17.67 22.49 -17.61
N PRO A 53 18.76 22.96 -16.96
CA PRO A 53 19.67 22.12 -16.19
C PRO A 53 19.20 21.85 -14.74
N GLY A 54 18.03 22.40 -14.31
CA GLY A 54 17.54 22.25 -12.95
C GLY A 54 17.15 20.81 -12.61
N GLU A 55 17.43 20.42 -11.38
CA GLU A 55 17.05 19.09 -10.87
C GLU A 55 15.54 18.96 -10.72
N PHE A 56 15.05 17.72 -10.85
CA PHE A 56 13.65 17.38 -10.63
C PHE A 56 13.38 16.93 -9.21
N SER A 57 12.29 17.41 -8.65
CA SER A 57 11.63 16.87 -7.44
C SER A 57 10.22 16.44 -7.76
N TYR A 58 9.68 15.52 -6.97
CA TYR A 58 8.37 14.93 -7.24
C TYR A 58 7.48 15.01 -6.00
N THR A 59 6.20 15.27 -6.23
CA THR A 59 5.18 15.29 -5.18
C THR A 59 3.95 14.50 -5.58
N SER A 60 3.28 13.91 -4.60
CA SER A 60 1.98 13.24 -4.74
C SER A 60 0.90 14.09 -4.08
N SER A 61 -0.22 14.29 -4.77
CA SER A 61 -1.36 15.04 -4.22
C SER A 61 -2.16 14.26 -3.18
N ASN A 62 -1.98 12.93 -3.14
CA ASN A 62 -2.68 12.06 -2.18
C ASN A 62 -1.73 10.98 -1.63
N PRO A 63 -1.17 11.19 -0.43
CA PRO A 63 -0.26 10.23 0.19
C PRO A 63 -0.93 8.94 0.65
N GLU A 64 -2.26 8.88 0.75
CA GLU A 64 -3.00 7.63 1.02
C GLU A 64 -3.02 6.69 -0.19
N VAL A 65 -2.78 7.20 -1.40
CA VAL A 65 -2.65 6.41 -2.63
C VAL A 65 -1.19 6.07 -2.91
N ALA A 66 -0.31 7.07 -2.85
CA ALA A 66 1.12 6.86 -3.07
C ALA A 66 1.96 7.93 -2.37
N THR A 67 3.09 7.51 -1.80
CA THR A 67 4.12 8.40 -1.26
C THR A 67 5.35 8.42 -2.16
N ILE A 68 6.15 9.51 -2.09
CA ILE A 68 7.35 9.67 -2.92
C ILE A 68 8.54 10.03 -2.05
N THR A 69 9.66 9.34 -2.27
CA THR A 69 10.96 9.66 -1.68
C THR A 69 11.99 9.75 -2.80
N GLY A 70 12.55 10.95 -3.02
CA GLY A 70 13.37 11.22 -4.19
C GLY A 70 12.56 11.05 -5.48
N ASN A 71 12.91 10.07 -6.31
CA ASN A 71 12.17 9.67 -7.51
C ASN A 71 11.46 8.31 -7.37
N THR A 72 11.47 7.72 -6.17
CA THR A 72 10.83 6.42 -5.92
C THR A 72 9.42 6.63 -5.39
N VAL A 73 8.44 6.02 -6.04
CA VAL A 73 7.03 5.99 -5.66
C VAL A 73 6.73 4.69 -4.94
N THR A 74 6.16 4.79 -3.74
CA THR A 74 5.64 3.66 -2.97
C THR A 74 4.12 3.70 -2.99
N ILE A 75 3.49 2.60 -3.43
CA ILE A 75 2.03 2.46 -3.45
C ILE A 75 1.54 2.19 -2.03
N VAL A 76 0.57 2.97 -1.57
CA VAL A 76 -0.01 2.88 -0.22
C VAL A 76 -1.40 2.25 -0.27
N GLY A 77 -2.22 2.63 -1.25
CA GLY A 77 -3.58 2.11 -1.39
C GLY A 77 -4.20 2.41 -2.75
N PRO A 78 -5.38 1.84 -3.03
CA PRO A 78 -6.07 2.05 -4.29
C PRO A 78 -6.69 3.45 -4.38
N GLY A 79 -6.80 3.97 -5.60
CA GLY A 79 -7.34 5.29 -5.88
C GLY A 79 -6.55 6.02 -6.95
N THR A 80 -6.67 7.33 -6.97
CA THR A 80 -5.94 8.20 -7.90
C THR A 80 -5.16 9.26 -7.16
N THR A 81 -4.00 9.61 -7.68
CA THR A 81 -3.21 10.76 -7.21
C THR A 81 -2.54 11.42 -8.41
N THR A 82 -2.33 12.71 -8.32
CA THR A 82 -1.54 13.46 -9.29
C THR A 82 -0.08 13.50 -8.83
N ILE A 83 0.81 12.97 -9.66
CA ILE A 83 2.25 13.10 -9.48
C ILE A 83 2.70 14.36 -10.22
N THR A 84 3.30 15.31 -9.53
CA THR A 84 3.86 16.52 -10.13
C THR A 84 5.38 16.45 -10.12
N ALA A 85 5.98 16.58 -11.29
CA ALA A 85 7.41 16.74 -11.50
C ALA A 85 7.73 18.24 -11.55
N ASN A 86 8.52 18.72 -10.58
CA ASN A 86 8.92 20.12 -10.46
C ASN A 86 10.40 20.23 -10.79
N GLN A 87 10.74 21.03 -11.80
CA GLN A 87 12.12 21.35 -12.12
C GLN A 87 12.52 22.68 -11.47
N ALA A 88 13.64 22.69 -10.76
CA ALA A 88 14.15 23.87 -10.09
C ALA A 88 14.66 24.93 -11.10
N ALA A 89 14.55 26.22 -10.75
CA ALA A 89 15.17 27.29 -11.48
C ALA A 89 16.70 27.24 -11.34
N VAL A 90 17.43 27.41 -12.45
CA VAL A 90 18.91 27.48 -12.46
C VAL A 90 19.38 28.47 -13.50
N GLY A 91 20.17 29.46 -13.07
CA GLY A 91 20.70 30.50 -13.96
C GLY A 91 19.59 31.35 -14.60
N SER A 92 19.51 31.38 -15.92
CA SER A 92 18.46 32.06 -16.67
C SER A 92 17.20 31.22 -16.91
N TYR A 93 17.18 29.98 -16.48
CA TYR A 93 16.01 29.10 -16.61
C TYR A 93 15.12 29.22 -15.37
N ASN A 94 13.88 29.56 -15.59
CA ASN A 94 12.86 29.59 -14.52
C ASN A 94 12.45 28.17 -14.10
N ALA A 95 11.86 28.06 -12.92
CA ALA A 95 11.23 26.80 -12.52
C ALA A 95 10.07 26.43 -13.46
N SER A 96 9.86 25.13 -13.66
CA SER A 96 8.78 24.60 -14.48
C SER A 96 8.22 23.32 -13.84
N SER A 97 6.98 22.98 -14.15
CA SER A 97 6.36 21.75 -13.64
C SER A 97 5.44 21.11 -14.67
N THR A 98 5.29 19.80 -14.57
CA THR A 98 4.31 19.01 -15.32
C THR A 98 3.76 17.90 -14.42
N SER A 99 2.60 17.37 -14.78
CA SER A 99 1.93 16.39 -13.92
C SER A 99 1.45 15.18 -14.72
N ALA A 100 1.39 14.04 -14.03
CA ALA A 100 0.82 12.79 -14.51
C ALA A 100 -0.20 12.26 -13.52
N LEU A 101 -1.26 11.65 -14.00
CA LEU A 101 -2.20 10.91 -13.17
C LEU A 101 -1.61 9.52 -12.89
N LEU A 102 -1.49 9.16 -11.62
CA LEU A 102 -1.28 7.79 -11.18
C LEU A 102 -2.63 7.21 -10.76
N THR A 103 -3.02 6.11 -11.40
CA THR A 103 -4.19 5.31 -11.02
C THR A 103 -3.72 4.00 -10.42
N VAL A 104 -4.15 3.72 -9.20
CA VAL A 104 -3.91 2.44 -8.51
C VAL A 104 -5.22 1.68 -8.45
N ALA A 105 -5.31 0.59 -9.20
CA ALA A 105 -6.48 -0.27 -9.18
C ALA A 105 -6.56 -1.04 -7.86
N ALA A 106 -7.76 -1.10 -7.30
CA ALA A 106 -8.01 -1.89 -6.09
C ALA A 106 -7.84 -3.38 -6.37
N ARG A 107 -7.14 -4.10 -5.53
CA ARG A 107 -7.10 -5.56 -5.56
C ARG A 107 -8.46 -6.10 -5.16
N ALA A 108 -8.95 -7.10 -5.87
CA ALA A 108 -10.18 -7.78 -5.49
C ALA A 108 -10.01 -8.45 -4.12
N CYS A 109 -10.99 -8.30 -3.24
CA CYS A 109 -11.01 -9.06 -2.00
C CYS A 109 -11.28 -10.53 -2.31
N ILE A 110 -10.60 -11.42 -1.61
CA ILE A 110 -10.85 -12.85 -1.71
C ILE A 110 -12.16 -13.16 -0.95
N ALA A 111 -13.13 -13.73 -1.66
CA ALA A 111 -14.39 -14.11 -1.04
C ALA A 111 -14.16 -15.04 0.18
N PRO A 112 -14.93 -14.89 1.26
CA PRO A 112 -16.11 -14.07 1.42
C PRO A 112 -15.84 -12.63 1.93
N ALA A 113 -14.57 -12.17 2.00
CA ALA A 113 -14.27 -10.81 2.41
C ALA A 113 -14.85 -9.79 1.42
N THR A 114 -15.31 -8.66 1.93
CA THR A 114 -15.84 -7.55 1.15
C THR A 114 -14.99 -6.29 1.36
N ARG A 115 -14.92 -5.44 0.33
CA ARG A 115 -14.17 -4.18 0.42
C ARG A 115 -15.03 -3.11 1.12
N GLN A 116 -14.47 -2.52 2.16
CA GLN A 116 -15.04 -1.38 2.88
C GLN A 116 -13.91 -0.38 3.13
N ASN A 117 -14.11 0.88 2.76
CA ASN A 117 -13.12 1.96 2.93
C ASN A 117 -11.69 1.55 2.50
N ASN A 118 -11.55 1.02 1.27
CA ASN A 118 -10.29 0.53 0.69
C ASN A 118 -9.64 -0.65 1.43
N THR A 119 -10.33 -1.32 2.32
CA THR A 119 -9.83 -2.48 3.07
C THR A 119 -10.73 -3.69 2.83
N CYS A 120 -10.13 -4.87 2.66
CA CYS A 120 -10.87 -6.11 2.64
C CYS A 120 -11.23 -6.50 4.09
N ILE A 121 -12.52 -6.60 4.37
CA ILE A 121 -13.05 -6.94 5.70
C ILE A 121 -13.66 -8.34 5.63
N ALA A 122 -13.24 -9.21 6.55
CA ALA A 122 -13.88 -10.50 6.73
C ALA A 122 -15.32 -10.33 7.21
N PRO A 123 -16.28 -11.16 6.76
CA PRO A 123 -17.60 -11.18 7.34
C PRO A 123 -17.52 -11.57 8.82
N ALA A 124 -18.46 -11.09 9.61
CA ALA A 124 -18.62 -11.58 10.99
C ALA A 124 -18.91 -13.09 10.94
N THR A 125 -18.10 -13.87 11.64
CA THR A 125 -18.31 -15.34 11.76
C THR A 125 -18.83 -15.68 13.14
N SER A 126 -19.58 -16.77 13.26
CA SER A 126 -19.97 -17.32 14.56
C SER A 126 -18.78 -18.01 15.27
N ALA A 127 -17.73 -18.33 14.53
CA ALA A 127 -16.50 -18.87 15.06
C ALA A 127 -15.67 -17.77 15.71
N THR A 128 -15.15 -18.03 16.90
CA THR A 128 -14.38 -17.04 17.66
C THR A 128 -12.88 -17.27 17.55
N ALA A 129 -12.11 -16.17 17.59
CA ALA A 129 -10.67 -16.24 17.67
C ALA A 129 -10.23 -16.88 18.98
N VAL A 130 -9.10 -17.59 18.96
CA VAL A 130 -8.49 -18.20 20.15
C VAL A 130 -7.07 -17.67 20.34
N THR A 131 -6.59 -17.67 21.57
CA THR A 131 -5.21 -17.36 21.90
C THR A 131 -4.50 -18.64 22.34
N PHE A 132 -3.43 -19.01 21.66
CA PHE A 132 -2.61 -20.17 22.00
C PHE A 132 -1.15 -19.93 21.61
N GLY A 133 -0.21 -20.36 22.46
CA GLY A 133 1.23 -20.21 22.22
C GLY A 133 1.70 -18.75 22.09
N GLY A 134 1.02 -17.80 22.77
CA GLY A 134 1.31 -16.36 22.67
C GLY A 134 0.87 -15.72 21.35
N ARG A 135 0.10 -16.43 20.54
CA ARG A 135 -0.45 -15.98 19.26
C ARG A 135 -1.96 -15.90 19.29
N THR A 136 -2.51 -15.03 18.46
CA THR A 136 -3.94 -14.96 18.19
C THR A 136 -4.26 -15.69 16.90
N TRP A 137 -5.29 -16.52 16.93
CA TRP A 137 -5.72 -17.36 15.82
C TRP A 137 -7.14 -16.99 15.41
N ALA A 138 -7.36 -16.78 14.14
CA ALA A 138 -8.66 -16.48 13.59
C ALA A 138 -9.13 -17.61 12.67
N PRO A 139 -10.33 -18.18 12.93
CA PRO A 139 -10.94 -19.14 12.03
C PRO A 139 -11.43 -18.44 10.77
N VAL A 140 -11.29 -19.12 9.64
CA VAL A 140 -11.89 -18.71 8.37
C VAL A 140 -12.80 -19.83 7.91
N THR A 141 -14.05 -19.53 7.66
CA THR A 141 -15.12 -20.52 7.50
C THR A 141 -15.38 -20.92 6.06
N PHE A 142 -14.43 -20.72 5.16
CA PHE A 142 -14.58 -21.07 3.75
C PHE A 142 -13.34 -21.81 3.23
N PRO A 143 -13.51 -22.72 2.24
CA PRO A 143 -12.40 -23.34 1.54
C PRO A 143 -11.87 -22.43 0.42
N ALA A 144 -10.56 -22.48 0.19
CA ALA A 144 -9.87 -21.70 -0.84
C ALA A 144 -8.67 -22.47 -1.39
N THR A 145 -8.19 -22.12 -2.57
CA THR A 145 -6.86 -22.52 -3.05
C THR A 145 -5.78 -21.90 -2.17
N TYR A 146 -4.57 -22.47 -2.17
CA TYR A 146 -3.46 -21.96 -1.37
C TYR A 146 -3.19 -20.45 -1.61
N ALA A 147 -3.11 -20.03 -2.87
CA ALA A 147 -2.84 -18.64 -3.22
C ALA A 147 -3.90 -17.68 -2.66
N ASN A 148 -5.19 -18.08 -2.75
CA ASN A 148 -6.29 -17.29 -2.20
C ASN A 148 -6.27 -17.28 -0.67
N ALA A 149 -5.99 -18.41 -0.03
CA ALA A 149 -5.88 -18.52 1.42
C ALA A 149 -4.75 -17.63 1.98
N ASN A 150 -3.57 -17.68 1.36
CA ASN A 150 -2.43 -16.85 1.73
C ASN A 150 -2.76 -15.36 1.58
N SER A 151 -3.25 -14.98 0.39
CA SER A 151 -3.65 -13.60 0.12
C SER A 151 -4.76 -13.11 1.05
N TYR A 152 -5.70 -13.97 1.41
CA TYR A 152 -6.76 -13.62 2.37
C TYR A 152 -6.18 -13.22 3.73
N CYS A 153 -5.33 -14.07 4.32
CA CYS A 153 -4.72 -13.76 5.61
C CYS A 153 -3.90 -12.47 5.55
N GLU A 154 -3.07 -12.28 4.53
CA GLU A 154 -2.18 -11.11 4.41
C GLU A 154 -2.93 -9.80 4.18
N THR A 155 -4.04 -9.81 3.44
CA THR A 155 -4.69 -8.57 2.97
C THR A 155 -5.98 -8.23 3.71
N THR A 156 -6.57 -9.17 4.45
CA THR A 156 -7.88 -8.98 5.08
C THR A 156 -7.74 -8.47 6.51
N THR A 157 -8.63 -7.55 6.88
CA THR A 157 -8.83 -7.17 8.28
C THR A 157 -9.81 -8.16 8.92
N ILE A 158 -9.36 -8.91 9.91
CA ILE A 158 -10.17 -9.89 10.64
C ILE A 158 -10.38 -9.36 12.06
N ASN A 159 -11.63 -9.19 12.48
CA ASN A 159 -11.99 -8.62 13.80
C ASN A 159 -11.32 -7.26 14.08
N GLY A 160 -11.18 -6.41 13.05
CA GLY A 160 -10.55 -5.09 13.17
C GLY A 160 -9.02 -5.11 13.18
N VAL A 161 -8.37 -6.27 13.03
CA VAL A 161 -6.92 -6.45 13.09
C VAL A 161 -6.36 -6.84 11.73
N LYS A 162 -5.18 -6.32 11.38
CA LYS A 162 -4.38 -6.65 10.20
C LYS A 162 -3.08 -7.36 10.61
N GLY A 163 -2.34 -7.86 9.62
CA GLY A 163 -1.03 -8.49 9.87
C GLY A 163 -1.12 -9.98 10.11
N TRP A 164 -2.19 -10.60 9.64
CA TRP A 164 -2.39 -12.04 9.67
C TRP A 164 -1.54 -12.74 8.60
N ARG A 165 -1.23 -14.01 8.84
CA ARG A 165 -0.58 -14.90 7.88
C ARG A 165 -1.16 -16.31 7.97
N LEU A 166 -0.88 -17.17 6.99
CA LEU A 166 -1.09 -18.61 7.18
C LEU A 166 -0.14 -19.17 8.24
N PRO A 167 -0.60 -20.11 9.08
CA PRO A 167 0.26 -20.80 10.04
C PRO A 167 1.27 -21.71 9.33
N ALA A 168 2.40 -21.96 9.98
CA ALA A 168 3.23 -23.11 9.64
C ALA A 168 2.53 -24.41 10.06
N GLU A 169 2.94 -25.56 9.46
CA GLU A 169 2.34 -26.86 9.75
C GLU A 169 2.44 -27.20 11.24
N ILE A 170 3.62 -27.03 11.83
CA ILE A 170 3.84 -27.29 13.25
C ILE A 170 2.97 -26.40 14.16
N GLU A 171 2.81 -25.12 13.81
CA GLU A 171 1.98 -24.21 14.59
C GLU A 171 0.51 -24.66 14.61
N LEU A 172 -0.02 -25.08 13.44
CA LEU A 172 -1.42 -25.53 13.33
C LEU A 172 -1.63 -26.91 13.98
N SER A 173 -0.63 -27.79 13.89
CA SER A 173 -0.64 -29.09 14.58
C SER A 173 -0.61 -28.92 16.11
N ASP A 174 0.20 -27.99 16.63
CA ASP A 174 0.26 -27.67 18.07
C ASP A 174 -1.06 -27.06 18.55
N LEU A 175 -1.67 -26.15 17.75
CA LEU A 175 -2.99 -25.61 18.06
C LEU A 175 -4.04 -26.71 18.14
N TYR A 176 -4.07 -27.65 17.20
CA TYR A 176 -4.96 -28.80 17.23
C TYR A 176 -4.74 -29.67 18.48
N ASN A 177 -3.47 -30.05 18.74
CA ASN A 177 -3.11 -30.92 19.87
C ASN A 177 -3.43 -30.30 21.23
N SER A 178 -3.44 -28.97 21.32
CA SER A 178 -3.79 -28.25 22.55
C SER A 178 -5.27 -28.33 22.92
N GLY A 179 -6.14 -28.62 21.94
CA GLY A 179 -7.58 -28.56 22.10
C GLY A 179 -8.17 -27.15 22.24
N ALA A 180 -7.36 -26.11 22.06
CA ALA A 180 -7.79 -24.71 22.27
C ALA A 180 -8.90 -24.25 21.32
N ILE A 181 -9.11 -24.92 20.19
CA ILE A 181 -10.18 -24.62 19.22
C ILE A 181 -11.53 -25.25 19.59
N ALA A 182 -11.56 -26.14 20.60
CA ALA A 182 -12.79 -26.84 21.01
C ALA A 182 -13.83 -25.84 21.55
N GLY A 183 -15.05 -25.95 21.06
CA GLY A 183 -16.17 -25.08 21.50
C GLY A 183 -16.15 -23.67 20.86
N HIS A 184 -15.16 -23.33 20.04
CA HIS A 184 -15.04 -22.01 19.40
C HIS A 184 -15.67 -21.92 18.01
N GLY A 185 -16.43 -22.95 17.58
CA GLY A 185 -17.16 -22.96 16.30
C GLY A 185 -16.26 -23.09 15.04
N TRP A 186 -15.04 -23.56 15.22
CA TRP A 186 -14.11 -23.78 14.09
C TRP A 186 -14.59 -24.94 13.20
N THR A 187 -14.38 -24.80 11.90
CA THR A 187 -14.59 -25.90 10.96
C THR A 187 -13.43 -26.88 11.05
N LEU A 188 -13.70 -28.07 11.59
CA LEU A 188 -12.69 -29.11 11.83
C LEU A 188 -12.43 -29.90 10.54
N SER A 189 -11.80 -29.29 9.56
CA SER A 189 -11.50 -29.91 8.27
C SER A 189 -10.05 -29.70 7.88
N ARG A 190 -9.70 -30.12 6.65
CA ARG A 190 -8.38 -29.91 6.08
C ARG A 190 -8.12 -28.39 5.94
N THR A 191 -7.04 -27.93 6.55
CA THR A 191 -6.72 -26.50 6.67
C THR A 191 -5.30 -26.24 6.15
N TRP A 192 -5.15 -25.20 5.32
CA TRP A 192 -3.88 -24.82 4.72
C TRP A 192 -2.84 -24.40 5.75
N THR A 193 -1.58 -24.73 5.47
CA THR A 193 -0.41 -24.16 6.13
C THR A 193 0.52 -23.49 5.12
N SER A 194 1.42 -22.63 5.59
CA SER A 194 2.47 -22.01 4.77
C SER A 194 3.62 -22.96 4.45
N THR A 195 3.67 -24.13 5.08
CA THR A 195 4.75 -25.12 4.91
C THR A 195 4.67 -25.79 3.56
N ALA A 196 5.80 -25.85 2.83
CA ALA A 196 5.88 -26.54 1.55
C ALA A 196 5.62 -28.04 1.71
N GLY A 197 4.96 -28.65 0.73
CA GLY A 197 4.78 -30.08 0.61
C GLY A 197 6.05 -30.79 0.09
N ALA A 198 5.97 -32.08 -0.08
CA ALA A 198 7.08 -32.93 -0.56
C ALA A 198 7.44 -32.67 -2.03
N LEU A 199 6.48 -32.23 -2.85
CA LEU A 199 6.66 -31.97 -4.27
C LEU A 199 6.43 -30.46 -4.58
N PRO A 200 6.96 -29.96 -5.71
CA PRO A 200 6.65 -28.61 -6.19
C PRO A 200 5.14 -28.37 -6.32
N ALA A 201 4.69 -27.14 -6.05
CA ALA A 201 3.28 -26.75 -6.06
C ALA A 201 2.38 -27.56 -5.10
N GLN A 202 2.96 -28.10 -4.04
CA GLN A 202 2.24 -28.69 -2.93
C GLN A 202 2.49 -27.92 -1.63
N ARG A 203 1.48 -27.92 -0.76
CA ARG A 203 1.56 -27.37 0.60
C ARG A 203 1.05 -28.41 1.60
N LYS A 204 1.63 -28.36 2.80
CA LYS A 204 1.09 -29.14 3.89
C LYS A 204 -0.25 -28.58 4.35
N THR A 205 -1.16 -29.49 4.66
CA THR A 205 -2.44 -29.21 5.30
C THR A 205 -2.54 -30.01 6.58
N VAL A 206 -3.27 -29.48 7.56
CA VAL A 206 -3.61 -30.17 8.80
C VAL A 206 -5.12 -30.34 8.85
N ARG A 207 -5.59 -31.56 9.07
CA ARG A 207 -7.01 -31.85 9.30
C ARG A 207 -7.32 -31.62 10.77
N LEU A 208 -8.06 -30.56 11.07
CA LEU A 208 -8.38 -30.18 12.45
C LEU A 208 -9.37 -31.13 13.18
N GLU A 209 -9.92 -32.11 12.47
CA GLU A 209 -10.76 -33.14 13.05
C GLU A 209 -9.93 -34.22 13.78
N ASN A 210 -8.74 -34.54 13.27
CA ASN A 210 -7.96 -35.69 13.76
C ASN A 210 -6.43 -35.46 13.75
N GLY A 211 -5.96 -34.27 13.43
CA GLY A 211 -4.54 -33.89 13.40
C GLY A 211 -3.76 -34.46 12.22
N THR A 212 -4.38 -35.13 11.25
CA THR A 212 -3.67 -35.70 10.11
C THR A 212 -3.05 -34.61 9.24
N VAL A 213 -1.75 -34.76 8.94
CA VAL A 213 -1.01 -33.92 8.02
C VAL A 213 -0.98 -34.56 6.64
N SER A 214 -1.22 -33.79 5.60
CA SER A 214 -1.19 -34.23 4.19
C SER A 214 -0.47 -33.22 3.33
N ASP A 215 0.03 -33.66 2.16
CA ASP A 215 0.53 -32.80 1.11
C ASP A 215 -0.57 -32.66 0.04
N ASP A 216 -1.05 -31.43 -0.15
CA ASP A 216 -2.13 -31.12 -1.09
C ASP A 216 -1.61 -30.19 -2.20
N ALA A 217 -2.15 -30.32 -3.41
CA ALA A 217 -1.81 -29.42 -4.50
C ALA A 217 -2.31 -27.98 -4.18
N GLU A 218 -1.52 -26.97 -4.51
CA GLU A 218 -1.87 -25.57 -4.28
C GLU A 218 -3.18 -25.13 -4.97
N THR A 219 -3.59 -25.90 -6.00
CA THR A 219 -4.86 -25.72 -6.73
C THR A 219 -6.07 -26.34 -6.03
N ASP A 220 -5.84 -27.23 -5.06
CA ASP A 220 -6.92 -27.82 -4.29
C ASP A 220 -7.59 -26.80 -3.38
N SER A 221 -8.75 -27.17 -2.87
CA SER A 221 -9.53 -26.28 -1.98
C SER A 221 -9.51 -26.83 -0.57
N SER A 222 -8.90 -26.10 0.35
CA SER A 222 -8.85 -26.44 1.78
C SER A 222 -9.23 -25.22 2.63
N TYR A 223 -9.67 -25.47 3.86
CA TYR A 223 -10.07 -24.41 4.79
C TYR A 223 -8.87 -23.52 5.18
N VAL A 224 -9.17 -22.38 5.76
CA VAL A 224 -8.18 -21.36 6.10
C VAL A 224 -8.25 -21.08 7.59
N ALA A 225 -7.09 -20.95 8.22
CA ALA A 225 -6.91 -20.34 9.52
C ALA A 225 -5.80 -19.30 9.42
N CYS A 226 -5.99 -18.14 10.00
CA CYS A 226 -4.98 -17.10 10.02
C CYS A 226 -4.41 -16.94 11.43
N VAL A 227 -3.12 -16.65 11.53
CA VAL A 227 -2.40 -16.47 12.81
C VAL A 227 -1.60 -15.16 12.77
N MET A 228 -1.47 -14.49 13.92
CA MET A 228 -0.62 -13.33 14.12
C MET A 228 0.12 -13.43 15.45
#